data_8acef2c0104c92b5b8a2e7f2df27f717
#
_entry.id   8acef2c0104c92b5b8a2e7f2df27f717
#
_cell.length_a   1.000
_cell.length_b   1.000
_cell.length_c   1.000
_cell.angle_alpha   90.00
_cell.angle_beta   90.00
_cell.angle_gamma   90.00
#
_symmetry.space_group_name_H-M   'P 1'
#
loop_
_entity.id
_entity.type
_entity.pdbx_description
1 polymer ?
#
loop_
_entity_poly.entity_id
_entity_poly.type
_entity_poly.pdbx_seq_one_letter_code
_entity_poly.pdbx_strand_id
1 'polypeptide(L)'
;MALMCLAAFLQGMVFYGPVASLYRTQAGLSMGDIALIESVYYLLVVALELPLGAVTARLGYKRMLAVCSAVFFLSKLVFWRAGSFGAFLAERVMLAFVGAGLSGCDTAYLYVAAGPKRAQRALGLYGAAGMAGLLAATAAFTLFFSAGYRQAALATAVAYGLAALCTLALPAVPMQAEDRAAFSAQIRGMWRSLCAAPRYALMLAADALVDVTGQTVTVFLSQLAYVRCGLSGAQFGAAYLGMTLVGLMQGVSYKATHALGRRGFSIAVCMLMAAACGGLCLARGPLWCVACVWCVQLCWRLWQPFAQTMHNDSVRLGARSVVLSGYSMAQSLAMSGLNLGLGRLADVRLPLAFAAAGAFCMLALVLAALYFRQNKKGCVS
;
A
#
# COMPACT_ATOMS: atom_id res chain seq x y z
N MET A 1 12.44 21.84 -0.43
CA MET A 1 12.32 20.75 0.55
C MET A 1 11.14 20.95 1.51
N ALA A 2 11.02 22.08 2.19
CA ALA A 2 9.89 22.35 3.10
C ALA A 2 8.51 22.16 2.44
N LEU A 3 8.31 22.68 1.22
CA LEU A 3 7.06 22.53 0.46
C LEU A 3 6.73 21.06 0.13
N MET A 4 7.74 20.22 -0.16
CA MET A 4 7.50 18.78 -0.38
C MET A 4 7.08 18.07 0.91
N CYS A 5 7.72 18.39 2.03
CA CYS A 5 7.31 17.83 3.33
C CYS A 5 5.93 18.33 3.75
N LEU A 6 5.60 19.60 3.50
CA LEU A 6 4.27 20.14 3.75
C LEU A 6 3.22 19.47 2.85
N ALA A 7 3.51 19.29 1.57
CA ALA A 7 2.61 18.55 0.66
C ALA A 7 2.40 17.11 1.13
N ALA A 8 3.47 16.40 1.55
CA ALA A 8 3.36 15.04 2.09
C ALA A 8 2.53 14.99 3.38
N PHE A 9 2.73 15.93 4.29
CA PHE A 9 1.92 16.05 5.50
C PHE A 9 0.44 16.23 5.17
N LEU A 10 0.12 17.16 4.27
CA LEU A 10 -1.26 17.43 3.85
C LEU A 10 -1.87 16.23 3.08
N GLN A 11 -1.12 15.54 2.24
CA GLN A 11 -1.57 14.31 1.56
C GLN A 11 -1.69 13.12 2.52
N GLY A 12 -0.94 13.11 3.62
CA GLY A 12 -1.15 12.18 4.73
C GLY A 12 -2.46 12.39 5.47
N MET A 13 -3.05 13.60 5.41
CA MET A 13 -4.29 13.95 6.14
C MET A 13 -5.54 13.32 5.50
N VAL A 14 -5.65 12.00 5.61
CA VAL A 14 -6.82 11.22 5.15
C VAL A 14 -7.78 11.02 6.31
N PHE A 15 -8.64 12.01 6.57
CA PHE A 15 -9.56 12.02 7.71
C PHE A 15 -10.59 10.88 7.66
N TYR A 16 -11.05 10.47 6.48
CA TYR A 16 -12.00 9.36 6.32
C TYR A 16 -11.36 7.97 6.37
N GLY A 17 -10.03 7.88 6.51
CA GLY A 17 -9.29 6.60 6.52
C GLY A 17 -9.91 5.53 7.42
N PRO A 18 -10.25 5.84 8.68
CA PRO A 18 -10.85 4.88 9.61
C PRO A 18 -12.19 4.29 9.16
N VAL A 19 -12.90 4.93 8.24
CA VAL A 19 -14.28 4.59 7.84
C VAL A 19 -14.45 4.49 6.31
N ALA A 20 -13.37 4.42 5.55
CA ALA A 20 -13.40 4.44 4.08
C ALA A 20 -14.30 3.35 3.47
N SER A 21 -14.25 2.12 3.98
CA SER A 21 -15.08 1.02 3.53
C SER A 21 -16.54 1.20 3.98
N LEU A 22 -16.77 1.64 5.20
CA LEU A 22 -18.11 1.92 5.72
C LEU A 22 -18.79 3.05 4.94
N TYR A 23 -18.07 4.09 4.54
CA TYR A 23 -18.60 5.16 3.70
C TYR A 23 -19.11 4.62 2.36
N ARG A 24 -18.36 3.69 1.74
CA ARG A 24 -18.75 3.04 0.49
C ARG A 24 -19.93 2.08 0.68
N THR A 25 -19.94 1.29 1.75
CA THR A 25 -21.07 0.38 2.03
C THR A 25 -22.36 1.13 2.37
N GLN A 26 -22.28 2.28 3.04
CA GLN A 26 -23.42 3.17 3.25
C GLN A 26 -23.99 3.76 1.95
N ALA A 27 -23.15 3.90 0.92
CA ALA A 27 -23.57 4.29 -0.43
C ALA A 27 -24.13 3.11 -1.26
N GLY A 28 -24.30 1.92 -0.65
CA GLY A 28 -24.90 0.73 -1.26
C GLY A 28 -23.93 -0.21 -1.96
N LEU A 29 -22.60 -0.01 -1.83
CA LEU A 29 -21.62 -0.92 -2.42
C LEU A 29 -21.43 -2.18 -1.56
N SER A 30 -21.38 -3.33 -2.20
CA SER A 30 -20.94 -4.58 -1.59
C SER A 30 -19.42 -4.61 -1.39
N MET A 31 -18.90 -5.55 -0.61
CA MET A 31 -17.45 -5.72 -0.49
C MET A 31 -16.82 -6.25 -1.78
N GLY A 32 -17.56 -7.03 -2.56
CA GLY A 32 -17.18 -7.44 -3.90
C GLY A 32 -17.04 -6.26 -4.86
N ASP A 33 -17.93 -5.26 -4.77
CA ASP A 33 -17.84 -4.03 -5.56
C ASP A 33 -16.60 -3.21 -5.18
N ILE A 34 -16.34 -3.07 -3.88
CA ILE A 34 -15.14 -2.37 -3.38
C ILE A 34 -13.88 -3.09 -3.86
N ALA A 35 -13.85 -4.42 -3.77
CA ALA A 35 -12.73 -5.23 -4.22
C ALA A 35 -12.54 -5.19 -5.75
N LEU A 36 -13.64 -5.13 -6.51
CA LEU A 36 -13.60 -4.95 -7.97
C LEU A 36 -12.98 -3.59 -8.34
N ILE A 37 -13.40 -2.52 -7.68
CA ILE A 37 -12.85 -1.17 -7.85
C ILE A 37 -11.33 -1.16 -7.55
N GLU A 38 -10.89 -1.83 -6.47
CA GLU A 38 -9.47 -1.96 -6.15
C GLU A 38 -8.72 -2.81 -7.18
N SER A 39 -9.34 -3.87 -7.69
CA SER A 39 -8.75 -4.70 -8.75
C SER A 39 -8.52 -3.92 -10.03
N VAL A 40 -9.48 -3.09 -10.44
CA VAL A 40 -9.34 -2.17 -11.57
C VAL A 40 -8.21 -1.16 -11.32
N TYR A 41 -8.12 -0.63 -10.09
CA TYR A 41 -7.02 0.27 -9.71
C TYR A 41 -5.66 -0.38 -9.96
N TYR A 42 -5.39 -1.60 -9.46
CA TYR A 42 -4.11 -2.28 -9.65
C TYR A 42 -3.80 -2.56 -11.12
N LEU A 43 -4.79 -3.01 -11.90
CA LEU A 43 -4.62 -3.24 -13.33
C LEU A 43 -4.25 -1.96 -14.07
N LEU A 44 -4.91 -0.84 -13.72
CA LEU A 44 -4.62 0.46 -14.33
C LEU A 44 -3.26 1.01 -13.91
N VAL A 45 -2.84 0.83 -12.65
CA VAL A 45 -1.48 1.21 -12.21
C VAL A 45 -0.45 0.50 -13.08
N VAL A 46 -0.57 -0.81 -13.26
CA VAL A 46 0.34 -1.60 -14.12
C VAL A 46 0.33 -1.09 -15.56
N ALA A 47 -0.85 -0.83 -16.13
CA ALA A 47 -0.99 -0.36 -17.51
C ALA A 47 -0.44 1.06 -17.72
N LEU A 48 -0.57 1.93 -16.71
CA LEU A 48 -0.18 3.35 -16.79
C LEU A 48 1.25 3.63 -16.34
N GLU A 49 1.88 2.76 -15.55
CA GLU A 49 3.21 3.00 -14.96
C GLU A 49 4.25 3.35 -16.03
N LEU A 50 4.35 2.55 -17.07
CA LEU A 50 5.31 2.77 -18.14
C LEU A 50 4.96 3.96 -19.05
N PRO A 51 3.71 4.15 -19.53
CA PRO A 51 3.33 5.34 -20.29
C PRO A 51 3.56 6.64 -19.51
N LEU A 52 3.20 6.67 -18.23
CA LEU A 52 3.38 7.87 -17.41
C LEU A 52 4.85 8.12 -17.06
N GLY A 53 5.67 7.09 -16.92
CA GLY A 53 7.12 7.23 -16.84
C GLY A 53 7.70 7.96 -18.06
N ALA A 54 7.28 7.59 -19.28
CA ALA A 54 7.67 8.27 -20.51
C ALA A 54 7.14 9.72 -20.60
N VAL A 55 5.94 9.98 -20.09
CA VAL A 55 5.39 11.34 -19.99
C VAL A 55 6.20 12.16 -18.98
N THR A 56 6.55 11.60 -17.84
CA THR A 56 7.38 12.23 -16.80
C THR A 56 8.74 12.63 -17.39
N ALA A 57 9.35 11.76 -18.19
CA ALA A 57 10.62 12.03 -18.87
C ALA A 57 10.56 13.23 -19.82
N ARG A 58 9.40 13.56 -20.37
CA ARG A 58 9.19 14.72 -21.26
C ARG A 58 8.77 15.98 -20.51
N LEU A 59 7.85 15.86 -19.54
CA LEU A 59 7.30 17.00 -18.79
C LEU A 59 8.25 17.52 -17.70
N GLY A 60 9.09 16.63 -17.15
CA GLY A 60 9.92 16.87 -15.97
C GLY A 60 9.17 16.68 -14.66
N TYR A 61 9.93 16.39 -13.60
CA TYR A 61 9.40 16.04 -12.28
C TYR A 61 8.41 17.07 -11.71
N LYS A 62 8.75 18.37 -11.75
CA LYS A 62 7.89 19.43 -11.19
C LYS A 62 6.49 19.41 -11.80
N ARG A 63 6.40 19.38 -13.14
CA ARG A 63 5.11 19.41 -13.83
C ARG A 63 4.30 18.16 -13.57
N MET A 64 4.97 16.99 -13.53
CA MET A 64 4.30 15.73 -13.24
C MET A 64 3.76 15.70 -11.80
N LEU A 65 4.54 16.15 -10.80
CA LEU A 65 4.09 16.31 -9.43
C LEU A 65 2.86 17.22 -9.32
N ALA A 66 2.88 18.36 -10.02
CA ALA A 66 1.75 19.31 -10.01
C ALA A 66 0.48 18.70 -10.64
N VAL A 67 0.62 18.03 -11.80
CA VAL A 67 -0.52 17.35 -12.47
C VAL A 67 -1.07 16.24 -11.57
N CYS A 68 -0.20 15.37 -11.03
CA CYS A 68 -0.63 14.30 -10.14
C CYS A 68 -1.33 14.85 -8.88
N SER A 69 -0.81 15.92 -8.27
CA SER A 69 -1.43 16.52 -7.09
C SER A 69 -2.78 17.16 -7.41
N ALA A 70 -2.94 17.78 -8.58
CA ALA A 70 -4.22 18.31 -9.03
C ALA A 70 -5.26 17.18 -9.26
N VAL A 71 -4.86 16.10 -9.94
CA VAL A 71 -5.72 14.92 -10.14
C VAL A 71 -6.07 14.28 -8.80
N PHE A 72 -5.11 14.22 -7.87
CA PHE A 72 -5.33 13.70 -6.52
C PHE A 72 -6.38 14.53 -5.77
N PHE A 73 -6.27 15.85 -5.80
CA PHE A 73 -7.30 16.75 -5.23
C PHE A 73 -8.67 16.51 -5.85
N LEU A 74 -8.76 16.47 -7.19
CA LEU A 74 -10.01 16.23 -7.90
C LEU A 74 -10.62 14.86 -7.51
N SER A 75 -9.78 13.83 -7.34
CA SER A 75 -10.24 12.51 -6.91
C SER A 75 -10.90 12.57 -5.52
N LYS A 76 -10.39 13.41 -4.60
CA LYS A 76 -11.01 13.59 -3.27
C LYS A 76 -12.32 14.38 -3.32
N LEU A 77 -12.48 15.29 -4.25
CA LEU A 77 -13.77 15.95 -4.51
C LEU A 77 -14.80 14.96 -5.07
N VAL A 78 -14.37 14.08 -6.00
CA VAL A 78 -15.23 13.00 -6.51
C VAL A 78 -15.62 12.07 -5.37
N PHE A 79 -14.68 11.60 -4.53
CA PHE A 79 -14.96 10.76 -3.38
C PHE A 79 -15.96 11.40 -2.40
N TRP A 80 -15.78 12.68 -2.08
CA TRP A 80 -16.70 13.42 -1.21
C TRP A 80 -18.14 13.46 -1.73
N ARG A 81 -18.31 13.57 -3.06
CA ARG A 81 -19.63 13.60 -3.71
C ARG A 81 -20.13 12.21 -4.11
N ALA A 82 -19.29 11.17 -4.03
CA ALA A 82 -19.62 9.84 -4.49
C ALA A 82 -20.79 9.23 -3.70
N GLY A 83 -21.71 8.66 -4.44
CA GLY A 83 -22.89 7.95 -3.93
C GLY A 83 -23.27 6.77 -4.82
N SER A 84 -22.40 6.35 -5.76
CA SER A 84 -22.64 5.24 -6.67
C SER A 84 -21.34 4.51 -7.01
N PHE A 85 -21.45 3.26 -7.46
CA PHE A 85 -20.31 2.46 -7.93
C PHE A 85 -19.46 3.22 -8.96
N GLY A 86 -20.10 3.83 -9.99
CA GLY A 86 -19.39 4.57 -11.03
C GLY A 86 -18.58 5.75 -10.50
N ALA A 87 -19.10 6.47 -9.49
CA ALA A 87 -18.38 7.60 -8.88
C ALA A 87 -17.14 7.12 -8.09
N PHE A 88 -17.24 6.04 -7.32
CA PHE A 88 -16.09 5.46 -6.62
C PHE A 88 -15.10 4.83 -7.57
N LEU A 89 -15.55 4.22 -8.67
CA LEU A 89 -14.66 3.72 -9.72
C LEU A 89 -13.91 4.87 -10.40
N ALA A 90 -14.58 5.97 -10.73
CA ALA A 90 -13.94 7.16 -11.31
C ALA A 90 -12.87 7.72 -10.37
N GLU A 91 -13.14 7.82 -9.07
CA GLU A 91 -12.14 8.20 -8.06
C GLU A 91 -10.93 7.28 -8.12
N ARG A 92 -11.13 5.96 -8.19
CA ARG A 92 -10.04 4.97 -8.22
C ARG A 92 -9.25 5.00 -9.53
N VAL A 93 -9.90 5.24 -10.66
CA VAL A 93 -9.21 5.47 -11.95
C VAL A 93 -8.29 6.69 -11.87
N MET A 94 -8.77 7.79 -11.28
CA MET A 94 -7.93 8.97 -11.04
C MET A 94 -6.76 8.67 -10.11
N LEU A 95 -6.99 7.87 -9.04
CA LEU A 95 -5.91 7.45 -8.13
C LEU A 95 -4.90 6.52 -8.81
N ALA A 96 -5.32 5.67 -9.74
CA ALA A 96 -4.40 4.83 -10.52
C ALA A 96 -3.47 5.68 -11.39
N PHE A 97 -4.01 6.74 -12.02
CA PHE A 97 -3.19 7.72 -12.73
C PHE A 97 -2.16 8.39 -11.79
N VAL A 98 -2.60 8.81 -10.61
CA VAL A 98 -1.72 9.43 -9.62
C VAL A 98 -0.65 8.44 -9.12
N GLY A 99 -1.04 7.23 -8.77
CA GLY A 99 -0.13 6.19 -8.28
C GLY A 99 0.97 5.86 -9.30
N ALA A 100 0.58 5.65 -10.56
CA ALA A 100 1.51 5.38 -11.64
C ALA A 100 2.39 6.60 -11.99
N GLY A 101 1.82 7.81 -11.96
CA GLY A 101 2.55 9.05 -12.30
C GLY A 101 3.51 9.53 -11.21
N LEU A 102 3.23 9.23 -9.94
CA LEU A 102 4.12 9.52 -8.82
C LEU A 102 5.17 8.42 -8.60
N SER A 103 5.00 7.24 -9.19
CA SER A 103 5.94 6.12 -9.04
C SER A 103 7.37 6.55 -9.38
N GLY A 104 8.20 6.71 -8.35
CA GLY A 104 9.58 7.18 -8.45
C GLY A 104 9.76 8.68 -8.73
N CYS A 105 8.73 9.42 -9.15
CA CYS A 105 8.83 10.83 -9.50
C CYS A 105 9.10 11.73 -8.29
N ASP A 106 8.42 11.49 -7.18
CA ASP A 106 8.56 12.21 -5.92
C ASP A 106 9.94 11.98 -5.28
N THR A 107 10.38 10.73 -5.25
CA THR A 107 11.69 10.34 -4.71
C THR A 107 12.83 10.87 -5.57
N ALA A 108 12.72 10.80 -6.90
CA ALA A 108 13.69 11.36 -7.81
C ALA A 108 13.78 12.89 -7.69
N TYR A 109 12.63 13.58 -7.64
CA TYR A 109 12.61 15.03 -7.39
C TYR A 109 13.35 15.39 -6.09
N LEU A 110 13.05 14.70 -4.99
CA LEU A 110 13.69 14.94 -3.69
C LEU A 110 15.18 14.65 -3.73
N TYR A 111 15.59 13.57 -4.41
CA TYR A 111 17.00 13.22 -4.56
C TYR A 111 17.78 14.33 -5.27
N VAL A 112 17.26 14.84 -6.39
CA VAL A 112 17.89 15.90 -7.17
C VAL A 112 17.87 17.23 -6.40
N ALA A 113 16.74 17.57 -5.78
CA ALA A 113 16.58 18.84 -5.05
C ALA A 113 17.45 18.93 -3.78
N ALA A 114 17.66 17.80 -3.07
CA ALA A 114 18.47 17.76 -1.84
C ALA A 114 19.96 17.54 -2.11
N GLY A 115 20.31 16.96 -3.24
CA GLY A 115 21.65 16.48 -3.59
C GLY A 115 22.01 15.17 -2.87
N PRO A 116 22.98 14.39 -3.41
CA PRO A 116 23.29 13.01 -2.94
C PRO A 116 23.58 12.92 -1.43
N LYS A 117 24.31 13.90 -0.87
CA LYS A 117 24.70 13.91 0.54
C LYS A 117 23.52 14.07 1.53
N ARG A 118 22.40 14.68 1.08
CA ARG A 118 21.23 14.99 1.93
C ARG A 118 19.99 14.21 1.52
N ALA A 119 20.05 13.44 0.43
CA ALA A 119 18.90 12.73 -0.15
C ALA A 119 18.24 11.79 0.85
N GLN A 120 19.02 10.97 1.57
CA GLN A 120 18.48 10.04 2.58
C GLN A 120 17.71 10.77 3.69
N ARG A 121 18.24 11.89 4.18
CA ARG A 121 17.56 12.71 5.20
C ARG A 121 16.29 13.34 4.62
N ALA A 122 16.32 13.80 3.37
CA ALA A 122 15.17 14.40 2.69
C ALA A 122 14.01 13.39 2.53
N LEU A 123 14.34 12.19 2.05
CA LEU A 123 13.36 11.11 1.91
C LEU A 123 12.78 10.66 3.27
N GLY A 124 13.62 10.57 4.30
CA GLY A 124 13.18 10.26 5.66
C GLY A 124 12.22 11.32 6.22
N LEU A 125 12.51 12.61 6.04
CA LEU A 125 11.64 13.70 6.47
C LEU A 125 10.33 13.74 5.69
N TYR A 126 10.36 13.47 4.39
CA TYR A 126 9.18 13.35 3.53
C TYR A 126 8.24 12.25 3.99
N GLY A 127 8.78 11.04 4.24
CA GLY A 127 8.00 9.92 4.77
C GLY A 127 7.43 10.20 6.16
N ALA A 128 8.25 10.78 7.06
CA ALA A 128 7.81 11.15 8.41
C ALA A 128 6.71 12.22 8.39
N ALA A 129 6.78 13.19 7.47
CA ALA A 129 5.74 14.20 7.31
C ALA A 129 4.41 13.57 6.90
N GLY A 130 4.39 12.64 5.93
CA GLY A 130 3.19 11.92 5.53
C GLY A 130 2.56 11.14 6.68
N MET A 131 3.39 10.42 7.46
CA MET A 131 2.92 9.70 8.65
C MET A 131 2.39 10.61 9.73
N ALA A 132 3.02 11.75 9.97
CA ALA A 132 2.53 12.75 10.92
C ALA A 132 1.16 13.31 10.48
N GLY A 133 0.96 13.55 9.18
CA GLY A 133 -0.33 13.93 8.62
C GLY A 133 -1.41 12.88 8.84
N LEU A 134 -1.09 11.61 8.61
CA LEU A 134 -2.03 10.50 8.84
C LEU A 134 -2.42 10.36 10.32
N LEU A 135 -1.46 10.46 11.22
CA LEU A 135 -1.72 10.42 12.67
C LEU A 135 -2.58 11.61 13.12
N ALA A 136 -2.26 12.82 12.66
CA ALA A 136 -3.05 14.03 12.97
C ALA A 136 -4.49 13.91 12.45
N ALA A 137 -4.67 13.43 11.21
CA ALA A 137 -6.00 13.23 10.64
C ALA A 137 -6.81 12.16 11.37
N THR A 138 -6.18 11.07 11.78
CA THR A 138 -6.83 9.98 12.52
C THR A 138 -7.25 10.45 13.91
N ALA A 139 -6.40 11.20 14.61
CA ALA A 139 -6.75 11.83 15.89
C ALA A 139 -7.91 12.81 15.73
N ALA A 140 -7.86 13.68 14.72
CA ALA A 140 -8.93 14.62 14.44
C ALA A 140 -10.24 13.91 14.04
N PHE A 141 -10.18 12.80 13.30
CA PHE A 141 -11.36 11.98 13.02
C PHE A 141 -12.01 11.48 14.31
N THR A 142 -11.21 10.93 15.21
CA THR A 142 -11.70 10.39 16.49
C THR A 142 -12.42 11.45 17.33
N LEU A 143 -11.88 12.68 17.33
CA LEU A 143 -12.39 13.77 18.15
C LEU A 143 -13.57 14.53 17.52
N PHE A 144 -13.56 14.74 16.21
CA PHE A 144 -14.45 15.71 15.56
C PHE A 144 -15.34 15.13 14.46
N PHE A 145 -14.95 14.00 13.81
CA PHE A 145 -15.62 13.51 12.60
C PHE A 145 -16.25 12.11 12.76
N SER A 146 -16.26 11.55 13.97
CA SER A 146 -16.73 10.17 14.20
C SER A 146 -18.20 9.93 13.81
N ALA A 147 -19.03 10.97 13.76
CA ALA A 147 -20.43 10.93 13.33
C ALA A 147 -20.64 11.47 11.91
N GLY A 148 -19.63 12.07 11.28
CA GLY A 148 -19.77 12.81 10.02
C GLY A 148 -18.80 12.34 8.93
N TYR A 149 -18.99 11.15 8.36
CA TYR A 149 -18.09 10.59 7.34
C TYR A 149 -17.90 11.48 6.11
N ARG A 150 -18.99 12.16 5.70
CA ARG A 150 -18.95 13.09 4.58
C ARG A 150 -18.15 14.36 4.90
N GLN A 151 -18.19 14.82 6.14
CA GLN A 151 -17.39 15.96 6.61
C GLN A 151 -15.90 15.57 6.65
N ALA A 152 -15.56 14.35 7.08
CA ALA A 152 -14.21 13.82 7.04
C ALA A 152 -13.67 13.71 5.58
N ALA A 153 -14.53 13.33 4.64
CA ALA A 153 -14.17 13.31 3.22
C ALA A 153 -13.91 14.72 2.67
N LEU A 154 -14.72 15.71 3.06
CA LEU A 154 -14.50 17.11 2.68
C LEU A 154 -13.20 17.66 3.28
N ALA A 155 -12.94 17.42 4.57
CA ALA A 155 -11.70 17.83 5.22
C ALA A 155 -10.47 17.26 4.51
N THR A 156 -10.55 15.99 4.08
CA THR A 156 -9.50 15.37 3.23
C THR A 156 -9.36 16.11 1.91
N ALA A 157 -10.45 16.43 1.21
CA ALA A 157 -10.38 17.15 -0.06
C ALA A 157 -9.72 18.54 0.11
N VAL A 158 -10.04 19.26 1.19
CA VAL A 158 -9.40 20.56 1.50
C VAL A 158 -7.88 20.39 1.71
N ALA A 159 -7.44 19.40 2.49
CA ALA A 159 -6.03 19.13 2.73
C ALA A 159 -5.28 18.82 1.41
N TYR A 160 -5.90 18.03 0.54
CA TYR A 160 -5.33 17.71 -0.78
C TYR A 160 -5.31 18.90 -1.74
N GLY A 161 -6.28 19.80 -1.64
CA GLY A 161 -6.26 21.07 -2.38
C GLY A 161 -5.09 21.96 -1.95
N LEU A 162 -4.85 22.09 -0.65
CA LEU A 162 -3.69 22.82 -0.13
C LEU A 162 -2.36 22.14 -0.53
N ALA A 163 -2.29 20.81 -0.55
CA ALA A 163 -1.13 20.07 -1.04
C ALA A 163 -0.87 20.35 -2.53
N ALA A 164 -1.92 20.43 -3.35
CA ALA A 164 -1.77 20.77 -4.77
C ALA A 164 -1.20 22.17 -4.95
N LEU A 165 -1.61 23.17 -4.16
CA LEU A 165 -1.03 24.50 -4.16
C LEU A 165 0.47 24.49 -3.77
N CYS A 166 0.86 23.68 -2.78
CA CYS A 166 2.26 23.51 -2.40
C CYS A 166 3.10 22.94 -3.57
N THR A 167 2.56 21.96 -4.31
CA THR A 167 3.30 21.37 -5.44
C THR A 167 3.43 22.31 -6.63
N LEU A 168 2.48 23.20 -6.87
CA LEU A 168 2.58 24.25 -7.89
C LEU A 168 3.73 25.22 -7.60
N ALA A 169 3.96 25.52 -6.32
CA ALA A 169 5.01 26.44 -5.86
C ALA A 169 6.42 25.80 -5.82
N LEU A 170 6.57 24.51 -6.18
CA LEU A 170 7.88 23.85 -6.19
C LEU A 170 8.82 24.47 -7.23
N PRO A 171 10.13 24.57 -6.96
CA PRO A 171 11.12 24.94 -7.97
C PRO A 171 11.29 23.83 -9.01
N ALA A 172 11.67 24.18 -10.22
CA ALA A 172 12.05 23.19 -11.22
C ALA A 172 13.42 22.60 -10.88
N VAL A 173 13.57 21.30 -11.11
CA VAL A 173 14.87 20.60 -10.98
C VAL A 173 15.23 19.94 -12.30
N PRO A 174 16.54 19.82 -12.61
CA PRO A 174 16.98 19.17 -13.84
C PRO A 174 16.63 17.68 -13.81
N MET A 175 16.35 17.12 -14.99
CA MET A 175 16.09 15.70 -15.17
C MET A 175 17.38 14.94 -15.41
N GLN A 176 17.56 13.79 -14.78
CA GLN A 176 18.74 12.95 -15.00
C GLN A 176 18.62 12.20 -16.34
N ALA A 177 19.74 12.04 -17.05
CA ALA A 177 19.75 11.41 -18.38
C ALA A 177 19.33 9.92 -18.34
N GLU A 178 19.57 9.23 -17.22
CA GLU A 178 19.22 7.83 -17.00
C GLU A 178 17.70 7.58 -16.98
N ASP A 179 16.90 8.58 -16.64
CA ASP A 179 15.43 8.48 -16.57
C ASP A 179 14.77 8.46 -17.97
N ARG A 180 15.56 8.62 -19.04
CA ARG A 180 15.09 8.62 -20.43
C ARG A 180 15.21 7.26 -21.14
N ALA A 181 15.47 6.17 -20.41
CA ALA A 181 15.63 4.85 -20.99
C ALA A 181 14.39 4.42 -21.81
N ALA A 182 14.63 3.82 -22.95
CA ALA A 182 13.55 3.45 -23.88
C ALA A 182 12.61 2.40 -23.25
N PHE A 183 11.31 2.71 -23.25
CA PHE A 183 10.19 1.90 -22.79
C PHE A 183 10.29 0.40 -23.20
N SER A 184 10.62 0.12 -24.46
CA SER A 184 10.75 -1.25 -24.96
C SER A 184 11.91 -2.04 -24.36
N ALA A 185 12.97 -1.36 -23.91
CA ALA A 185 14.10 -1.99 -23.26
C ALA A 185 13.74 -2.37 -21.80
N GLN A 186 12.95 -1.55 -21.12
CA GLN A 186 12.48 -1.83 -19.76
C GLN A 186 11.56 -3.06 -19.74
N ILE A 187 10.57 -3.16 -20.64
CA ILE A 187 9.67 -4.33 -20.73
C ILE A 187 10.45 -5.61 -21.02
N ARG A 188 11.35 -5.58 -22.02
CA ARG A 188 12.14 -6.76 -22.36
C ARG A 188 13.08 -7.20 -21.23
N GLY A 189 13.69 -6.24 -20.54
CA GLY A 189 14.53 -6.50 -19.38
C GLY A 189 13.73 -7.13 -18.21
N MET A 190 12.55 -6.60 -17.92
CA MET A 190 11.63 -7.11 -16.92
C MET A 190 11.24 -8.56 -17.18
N TRP A 191 10.76 -8.87 -18.40
CA TRP A 191 10.34 -10.22 -18.78
C TRP A 191 11.48 -11.24 -18.73
N ARG A 192 12.65 -10.86 -19.24
CA ARG A 192 13.85 -11.70 -19.16
C ARG A 192 14.26 -12.00 -17.72
N SER A 193 14.12 -11.03 -16.82
CA SER A 193 14.52 -11.19 -15.42
C SER A 193 13.55 -12.05 -14.62
N LEU A 194 12.24 -11.94 -14.88
CA LEU A 194 11.24 -12.84 -14.31
C LEU A 194 11.49 -14.30 -14.75
N CYS A 195 11.84 -14.52 -16.02
CA CYS A 195 12.15 -15.85 -16.55
C CYS A 195 13.51 -16.38 -16.07
N ALA A 196 14.47 -15.51 -15.77
CA ALA A 196 15.82 -15.91 -15.37
C ALA A 196 15.94 -16.41 -13.92
N ALA A 197 14.96 -16.12 -13.07
CA ALA A 197 14.98 -16.51 -11.65
C ALA A 197 13.71 -17.27 -11.23
N PRO A 198 13.39 -18.44 -11.83
CA PRO A 198 12.12 -19.14 -11.59
C PRO A 198 11.94 -19.58 -10.13
N ARG A 199 13.04 -19.82 -9.39
CA ARG A 199 12.99 -20.14 -7.96
C ARG A 199 12.53 -18.95 -7.12
N TYR A 200 12.83 -17.73 -7.55
CA TYR A 200 12.42 -16.51 -6.85
C TYR A 200 10.93 -16.24 -6.98
N ALA A 201 10.26 -16.78 -8.00
CA ALA A 201 8.81 -16.70 -8.16
C ALA A 201 8.05 -17.24 -6.93
N LEU A 202 8.60 -18.26 -6.23
CA LEU A 202 8.02 -18.77 -4.98
C LEU A 202 7.98 -17.69 -3.88
N MET A 203 9.07 -16.93 -3.74
CA MET A 203 9.15 -15.85 -2.77
C MET A 203 8.26 -14.67 -3.16
N LEU A 204 8.20 -14.34 -4.45
CA LEU A 204 7.34 -13.29 -4.98
C LEU A 204 5.85 -13.64 -4.78
N ALA A 205 5.46 -14.89 -5.01
CA ALA A 205 4.11 -15.36 -4.75
C ALA A 205 3.77 -15.34 -3.24
N ALA A 206 4.73 -15.75 -2.37
CA ALA A 206 4.55 -15.65 -0.92
C ALA A 206 4.35 -14.20 -0.47
N ASP A 207 5.12 -13.27 -1.02
CA ASP A 207 5.01 -11.85 -0.74
C ASP A 207 3.64 -11.29 -1.17
N ALA A 208 3.18 -11.61 -2.38
CA ALA A 208 1.86 -11.18 -2.85
C ALA A 208 0.71 -11.70 -1.94
N LEU A 209 0.80 -12.94 -1.44
CA LEU A 209 -0.20 -13.51 -0.53
C LEU A 209 -0.20 -12.82 0.85
N VAL A 210 0.97 -12.51 1.40
CA VAL A 210 1.08 -11.79 2.68
C VAL A 210 0.60 -10.35 2.50
N ASP A 211 0.95 -9.71 1.40
CA ASP A 211 0.62 -8.31 1.12
C ASP A 211 -0.89 -8.13 0.90
N VAL A 212 -1.51 -8.98 0.08
CA VAL A 212 -2.97 -8.94 -0.12
C VAL A 212 -3.71 -9.21 1.20
N THR A 213 -3.25 -10.16 2.01
CA THR A 213 -3.88 -10.44 3.31
C THR A 213 -3.77 -9.23 4.23
N GLY A 214 -2.55 -8.66 4.37
CA GLY A 214 -2.30 -7.50 5.20
C GLY A 214 -3.17 -6.32 4.80
N GLN A 215 -3.16 -5.95 3.53
CA GLN A 215 -3.92 -4.82 3.02
C GLN A 215 -5.43 -5.06 3.11
N THR A 216 -5.94 -6.19 2.61
CA THR A 216 -7.39 -6.44 2.58
C THR A 216 -7.97 -6.50 3.98
N VAL A 217 -7.31 -7.18 4.91
CA VAL A 217 -7.80 -7.27 6.30
C VAL A 217 -7.74 -5.92 7.00
N THR A 218 -6.62 -5.19 6.91
CA THR A 218 -6.45 -3.96 7.70
C THR A 218 -7.12 -2.73 7.09
N VAL A 219 -7.18 -2.62 5.75
CA VAL A 219 -7.73 -1.44 5.08
C VAL A 219 -9.23 -1.59 4.79
N PHE A 220 -9.68 -2.78 4.39
CA PHE A 220 -11.06 -2.97 3.93
C PHE A 220 -11.93 -3.74 4.93
N LEU A 221 -11.50 -4.90 5.40
CA LEU A 221 -12.34 -5.80 6.20
C LEU A 221 -12.34 -5.46 7.69
N SER A 222 -11.33 -4.78 8.20
CA SER A 222 -11.25 -4.39 9.63
C SER A 222 -12.46 -3.60 10.08
N GLN A 223 -12.93 -2.66 9.24
CA GLN A 223 -14.06 -1.80 9.56
C GLN A 223 -15.36 -2.60 9.72
N LEU A 224 -15.59 -3.60 8.87
CA LEU A 224 -16.74 -4.52 8.97
C LEU A 224 -16.61 -5.44 10.19
N ALA A 225 -15.38 -5.90 10.48
CA ALA A 225 -15.11 -6.69 11.67
C ALA A 225 -15.42 -5.90 12.95
N TYR A 226 -15.05 -4.63 12.99
CA TYR A 226 -15.34 -3.74 14.11
C TYR A 226 -16.86 -3.55 14.31
N VAL A 227 -17.62 -3.30 13.23
CA VAL A 227 -19.09 -3.22 13.28
C VAL A 227 -19.66 -4.53 13.82
N ARG A 228 -19.24 -5.68 13.29
CA ARG A 228 -19.70 -7.01 13.73
C ARG A 228 -19.43 -7.26 15.21
N CYS A 229 -18.32 -6.71 15.75
CA CYS A 229 -17.93 -6.88 17.16
C CYS A 229 -18.46 -5.76 18.07
N GLY A 230 -19.33 -4.85 17.56
CA GLY A 230 -20.04 -3.85 18.35
C GLY A 230 -19.23 -2.58 18.67
N LEU A 231 -18.16 -2.28 17.92
CA LEU A 231 -17.46 -0.99 18.08
C LEU A 231 -18.34 0.15 17.56
N SER A 232 -18.21 1.32 18.18
CA SER A 232 -18.87 2.57 17.79
C SER A 232 -17.94 3.50 17.00
N GLY A 233 -18.49 4.56 16.38
CA GLY A 233 -17.75 5.48 15.51
C GLY A 233 -16.47 6.06 16.12
N ALA A 234 -16.48 6.52 17.38
CA ALA A 234 -15.28 7.02 18.05
C ALA A 234 -14.23 5.91 18.29
N GLN A 235 -14.68 4.68 18.57
CA GLN A 235 -13.82 3.53 18.78
C GLN A 235 -13.13 3.10 17.48
N PHE A 236 -13.74 3.33 16.29
CA PHE A 236 -13.06 3.12 15.00
C PHE A 236 -11.81 3.97 14.86
N GLY A 237 -11.92 5.25 15.19
CA GLY A 237 -10.78 6.16 15.14
C GLY A 237 -9.66 5.72 16.08
N ALA A 238 -10.00 5.36 17.33
CA ALA A 238 -9.04 4.85 18.30
C ALA A 238 -8.37 3.55 17.86
N ALA A 239 -9.13 2.58 17.33
CA ALA A 239 -8.62 1.34 16.80
C ALA A 239 -7.68 1.57 15.58
N TYR A 240 -8.06 2.49 14.69
CA TYR A 240 -7.24 2.85 13.53
C TYR A 240 -5.97 3.62 13.94
N LEU A 241 -6.06 4.50 14.93
CA LEU A 241 -4.90 5.19 15.50
C LEU A 241 -3.89 4.20 16.05
N GLY A 242 -4.35 3.24 16.90
CA GLY A 242 -3.51 2.19 17.43
C GLY A 242 -2.90 1.32 16.32
N MET A 243 -3.67 0.97 15.30
CA MET A 243 -3.18 0.25 14.12
C MET A 243 -2.07 1.02 13.39
N THR A 244 -2.20 2.35 13.27
CA THR A 244 -1.19 3.21 12.64
C THR A 244 0.09 3.27 13.50
N LEU A 245 -0.05 3.37 14.82
CA LEU A 245 1.09 3.34 15.76
C LEU A 245 1.82 1.99 15.71
N VAL A 246 1.09 0.88 15.67
CA VAL A 246 1.65 -0.47 15.48
C VAL A 246 2.42 -0.54 14.14
N GLY A 247 1.92 0.12 13.10
CA GLY A 247 2.59 0.21 11.82
C GLY A 247 3.96 0.87 11.86
N LEU A 248 4.22 1.77 12.81
CA LEU A 248 5.54 2.39 12.98
C LEU A 248 6.61 1.40 13.46
N MET A 249 6.21 0.26 14.02
CA MET A 249 7.13 -0.80 14.46
C MET A 249 7.85 -1.52 13.29
N GLN A 250 7.56 -1.19 12.04
CA GLN A 250 8.27 -1.76 10.88
C GLN A 250 9.80 -1.66 10.99
N GLY A 251 10.35 -0.64 11.67
CA GLY A 251 11.77 -0.48 11.92
C GLY A 251 12.42 -1.61 12.75
N VAL A 252 11.61 -2.39 13.49
CA VAL A 252 12.08 -3.55 14.27
C VAL A 252 12.30 -4.78 13.38
N SER A 253 11.81 -4.78 12.13
CA SER A 253 11.90 -5.91 11.19
C SER A 253 13.33 -6.45 11.04
N TYR A 254 14.33 -5.56 10.94
CA TYR A 254 15.72 -5.96 10.82
C TYR A 254 16.19 -6.78 12.05
N LYS A 255 15.89 -6.31 13.26
CA LYS A 255 16.27 -6.99 14.51
C LYS A 255 15.59 -8.36 14.61
N ALA A 256 14.30 -8.43 14.29
CA ALA A 256 13.53 -9.67 14.30
C ALA A 256 14.06 -10.68 13.26
N THR A 257 14.38 -10.20 12.05
CA THR A 257 14.97 -11.04 10.99
C THR A 257 16.36 -11.54 11.38
N HIS A 258 17.16 -10.72 12.03
CA HIS A 258 18.49 -11.13 12.50
C HIS A 258 18.41 -12.18 13.61
N ALA A 259 17.48 -12.01 14.56
CA ALA A 259 17.31 -12.93 15.69
C ALA A 259 16.76 -14.30 15.28
N LEU A 260 15.79 -14.35 14.36
CA LEU A 260 15.12 -15.59 13.94
C LEU A 260 15.74 -16.22 12.68
N GLY A 261 16.60 -15.48 11.99
CA GLY A 261 17.04 -15.81 10.65
C GLY A 261 15.92 -15.63 9.61
N ARG A 262 16.27 -15.46 8.34
CA ARG A 262 15.30 -15.20 7.24
C ARG A 262 14.18 -16.24 7.16
N ARG A 263 14.51 -17.52 7.31
CA ARG A 263 13.53 -18.62 7.27
C ARG A 263 12.64 -18.61 8.51
N GLY A 264 13.22 -18.50 9.71
CA GLY A 264 12.48 -18.47 10.98
C GLY A 264 11.53 -17.26 11.04
N PHE A 265 12.00 -16.09 10.60
CA PHE A 265 11.18 -14.88 10.49
C PHE A 265 9.97 -15.07 9.58
N SER A 266 10.17 -15.62 8.36
CA SER A 266 9.07 -15.89 7.42
C SER A 266 8.03 -16.84 8.02
N ILE A 267 8.47 -17.91 8.70
CA ILE A 267 7.58 -18.86 9.37
C ILE A 267 6.79 -18.15 10.48
N ALA A 268 7.47 -17.41 11.35
CA ALA A 268 6.83 -16.74 12.49
C ALA A 268 5.77 -15.73 12.03
N VAL A 269 6.08 -14.89 11.04
CA VAL A 269 5.17 -13.88 10.52
C VAL A 269 3.95 -14.54 9.88
N CYS A 270 4.13 -15.52 8.99
CA CYS A 270 3.03 -16.20 8.32
C CYS A 270 2.13 -16.94 9.31
N MET A 271 2.70 -17.66 10.29
CA MET A 271 1.94 -18.38 11.31
C MET A 271 1.14 -17.43 12.21
N LEU A 272 1.76 -16.35 12.68
CA LEU A 272 1.11 -15.38 13.54
C LEU A 272 -0.02 -14.64 12.80
N MET A 273 0.21 -14.30 11.54
CA MET A 273 -0.79 -13.64 10.69
C MET A 273 -1.96 -14.57 10.38
N ALA A 274 -1.70 -15.86 10.09
CA ALA A 274 -2.73 -16.88 9.91
C ALA A 274 -3.55 -17.10 11.19
N ALA A 275 -2.88 -17.18 12.35
CA ALA A 275 -3.55 -17.30 13.64
C ALA A 275 -4.43 -16.09 13.96
N ALA A 276 -3.96 -14.86 13.64
CA ALA A 276 -4.75 -13.65 13.81
C ALA A 276 -5.98 -13.63 12.89
N CYS A 277 -5.85 -14.07 11.64
CA CYS A 277 -6.99 -14.22 10.73
C CYS A 277 -7.99 -15.28 11.25
N GLY A 278 -7.52 -16.41 11.78
CA GLY A 278 -8.34 -17.40 12.47
C GLY A 278 -9.06 -16.82 13.71
N GLY A 279 -8.36 -16.00 14.48
CA GLY A 279 -8.92 -15.25 15.60
C GLY A 279 -10.05 -14.31 15.18
N LEU A 280 -9.94 -13.64 14.00
CA LEU A 280 -10.99 -12.79 13.43
C LEU A 280 -12.23 -13.58 13.01
N CYS A 281 -12.08 -14.84 12.57
CA CYS A 281 -13.23 -15.70 12.27
C CYS A 281 -14.09 -15.91 13.52
N LEU A 282 -13.45 -16.09 14.68
CA LEU A 282 -14.08 -16.42 15.96
C LEU A 282 -14.39 -15.17 16.82
N ALA A 283 -13.98 -13.98 16.37
CA ALA A 283 -14.11 -12.75 17.15
C ALA A 283 -15.59 -12.42 17.42
N ARG A 284 -15.92 -12.28 18.71
CA ARG A 284 -17.26 -11.89 19.21
C ARG A 284 -17.23 -10.60 20.04
N GLY A 285 -16.06 -10.16 20.48
CA GLY A 285 -15.88 -8.99 21.31
C GLY A 285 -14.92 -7.96 20.71
N PRO A 286 -15.05 -6.67 21.07
CA PRO A 286 -14.32 -5.57 20.48
C PRO A 286 -12.80 -5.66 20.70
N LEU A 287 -12.36 -5.94 21.92
CA LEU A 287 -10.92 -6.00 22.25
C LEU A 287 -10.20 -7.10 21.50
N TRP A 288 -10.81 -8.30 21.41
CA TRP A 288 -10.23 -9.40 20.68
C TRP A 288 -10.11 -9.10 19.17
N CYS A 289 -11.17 -8.52 18.61
CA CYS A 289 -11.18 -8.11 17.20
C CYS A 289 -10.06 -7.11 16.90
N VAL A 290 -9.94 -6.04 17.71
CA VAL A 290 -8.91 -5.02 17.57
C VAL A 290 -7.51 -5.62 17.71
N ALA A 291 -7.28 -6.48 18.71
CA ALA A 291 -5.99 -7.14 18.92
C ALA A 291 -5.58 -8.01 17.71
N CYS A 292 -6.52 -8.78 17.13
CA CYS A 292 -6.25 -9.56 15.93
C CYS A 292 -5.92 -8.68 14.71
N VAL A 293 -6.68 -7.59 14.48
CA VAL A 293 -6.38 -6.64 13.38
C VAL A 293 -5.00 -5.99 13.58
N TRP A 294 -4.65 -5.57 14.79
CA TRP A 294 -3.33 -5.01 15.08
C TRP A 294 -2.22 -6.04 14.90
N CYS A 295 -2.47 -7.30 15.22
CA CYS A 295 -1.54 -8.39 14.97
C CYS A 295 -1.29 -8.59 13.47
N VAL A 296 -2.35 -8.60 12.63
CA VAL A 296 -2.22 -8.65 11.18
C VAL A 296 -1.42 -7.45 10.66
N GLN A 297 -1.74 -6.24 11.15
CA GLN A 297 -1.02 -5.02 10.78
C GLN A 297 0.47 -5.11 11.14
N LEU A 298 0.80 -5.55 12.35
CA LEU A 298 2.19 -5.73 12.81
C LEU A 298 2.94 -6.70 11.89
N CYS A 299 2.37 -7.87 11.66
CA CYS A 299 2.95 -8.88 10.78
C CYS A 299 3.21 -8.34 9.38
N TRP A 300 2.20 -7.67 8.79
CA TRP A 300 2.31 -7.08 7.48
C TRP A 300 3.40 -6.01 7.42
N ARG A 301 3.45 -5.10 8.39
CA ARG A 301 4.47 -4.04 8.44
C ARG A 301 5.88 -4.54 8.71
N LEU A 302 6.03 -5.60 9.49
CA LEU A 302 7.33 -6.26 9.67
C LEU A 302 7.79 -6.99 8.40
N TRP A 303 6.83 -7.55 7.65
CA TRP A 303 7.11 -8.26 6.40
C TRP A 303 7.62 -7.35 5.28
N GLN A 304 7.09 -6.14 5.15
CA GLN A 304 7.41 -5.21 4.06
C GLN A 304 8.92 -4.93 3.87
N PRO A 305 9.69 -4.50 4.89
CA PRO A 305 11.13 -4.27 4.72
C PRO A 305 11.91 -5.56 4.44
N PHE A 306 11.45 -6.69 5.02
CA PHE A 306 12.03 -8.00 4.76
C PHE A 306 11.85 -8.41 3.29
N ALA A 307 10.64 -8.31 2.75
CA ALA A 307 10.34 -8.63 1.36
C ALA A 307 11.14 -7.74 0.40
N GLN A 308 11.19 -6.42 0.65
CA GLN A 308 12.00 -5.48 -0.12
C GLN A 308 13.49 -5.86 -0.13
N THR A 309 14.03 -6.30 1.01
CA THR A 309 15.42 -6.77 1.10
C THR A 309 15.60 -8.03 0.25
N MET A 310 14.68 -9.00 0.34
CA MET A 310 14.72 -10.22 -0.45
C MET A 310 14.63 -9.93 -1.96
N HIS A 311 13.77 -8.99 -2.39
CA HIS A 311 13.70 -8.55 -3.77
C HIS A 311 15.03 -7.97 -4.24
N ASN A 312 15.61 -7.07 -3.44
CA ASN A 312 16.89 -6.45 -3.76
C ASN A 312 18.05 -7.44 -3.85
N ASP A 313 18.09 -8.43 -2.96
CA ASP A 313 19.15 -9.47 -2.94
C ASP A 313 19.03 -10.46 -4.10
N SER A 314 17.85 -10.61 -4.70
CA SER A 314 17.60 -11.50 -5.81
C SER A 314 18.15 -11.00 -7.16
N VAL A 315 18.51 -9.70 -7.24
CA VAL A 315 18.83 -9.03 -8.50
C VAL A 315 20.31 -8.66 -8.59
N ARG A 316 20.95 -8.99 -9.74
CA ARG A 316 22.32 -8.55 -10.07
C ARG A 316 22.37 -7.07 -10.44
N LEU A 317 23.47 -6.38 -10.11
CA LEU A 317 23.62 -4.93 -10.10
C LEU A 317 23.27 -4.18 -11.40
N GLY A 318 23.34 -4.82 -12.59
CA GLY A 318 23.19 -4.11 -13.88
C GLY A 318 21.74 -3.91 -14.38
N ALA A 319 20.71 -4.50 -13.73
CA ALA A 319 19.32 -4.44 -14.19
C ALA A 319 18.32 -4.20 -13.04
N ARG A 320 18.79 -3.69 -11.91
CA ARG A 320 18.08 -3.69 -10.63
C ARG A 320 16.73 -2.97 -10.68
N SER A 321 16.68 -1.75 -11.20
CA SER A 321 15.45 -0.95 -11.27
C SER A 321 14.37 -1.63 -12.12
N VAL A 322 14.76 -2.16 -13.29
CA VAL A 322 13.84 -2.82 -14.24
C VAL A 322 13.26 -4.10 -13.64
N VAL A 323 14.07 -4.88 -12.93
CA VAL A 323 13.63 -6.15 -12.31
C VAL A 323 12.69 -5.88 -11.14
N LEU A 324 13.03 -4.91 -10.30
CA LEU A 324 12.18 -4.52 -9.16
C LEU A 324 10.83 -3.95 -9.62
N SER A 325 10.81 -3.15 -10.69
CA SER A 325 9.55 -2.70 -11.31
C SER A 325 8.73 -3.89 -11.82
N GLY A 326 9.38 -4.90 -12.43
CA GLY A 326 8.73 -6.14 -12.85
C GLY A 326 8.11 -6.92 -11.69
N TYR A 327 8.79 -7.01 -10.55
CA TYR A 327 8.24 -7.64 -9.36
C TYR A 327 7.03 -6.88 -8.82
N SER A 328 7.10 -5.55 -8.77
CA SER A 328 5.98 -4.69 -8.37
C SER A 328 4.76 -4.85 -9.28
N MET A 329 4.97 -4.93 -10.60
CA MET A 329 3.88 -5.17 -11.57
C MET A 329 3.26 -6.56 -11.40
N ALA A 330 4.09 -7.61 -11.23
CA ALA A 330 3.60 -8.97 -11.00
C ALA A 330 2.80 -9.06 -9.69
N GLN A 331 3.27 -8.39 -8.65
CA GLN A 331 2.57 -8.28 -7.36
C GLN A 331 1.23 -7.56 -7.51
N SER A 332 1.17 -6.43 -8.22
CA SER A 332 -0.07 -5.69 -8.48
C SER A 332 -1.10 -6.53 -9.26
N LEU A 333 -0.65 -7.32 -10.24
CA LEU A 333 -1.53 -8.25 -10.96
C LEU A 333 -2.09 -9.34 -10.04
N ALA A 334 -1.25 -9.94 -9.18
CA ALA A 334 -1.70 -10.92 -8.19
C ALA A 334 -2.69 -10.29 -7.19
N MET A 335 -2.38 -9.09 -6.69
CA MET A 335 -3.25 -8.33 -5.79
C MET A 335 -4.63 -8.08 -6.41
N SER A 336 -4.70 -7.75 -7.70
CA SER A 336 -5.97 -7.52 -8.41
C SER A 336 -6.90 -8.74 -8.32
N GLY A 337 -6.41 -9.94 -8.65
CA GLY A 337 -7.22 -11.17 -8.62
C GLY A 337 -7.57 -11.63 -7.20
N LEU A 338 -6.59 -11.62 -6.30
CA LEU A 338 -6.76 -12.10 -4.93
C LEU A 338 -7.68 -11.20 -4.10
N ASN A 339 -7.59 -9.88 -4.26
CA ASN A 339 -8.50 -8.93 -3.61
C ASN A 339 -9.96 -9.16 -4.01
N LEU A 340 -10.21 -9.37 -5.32
CA LEU A 340 -11.55 -9.67 -5.81
C LEU A 340 -12.12 -10.94 -5.17
N GLY A 341 -11.30 -11.99 -5.05
CA GLY A 341 -11.68 -13.25 -4.40
C GLY A 341 -12.07 -13.04 -2.93
N LEU A 342 -11.24 -12.32 -2.15
CA LEU A 342 -11.53 -12.02 -0.74
C LEU A 342 -12.78 -11.15 -0.58
N GLY A 343 -12.99 -10.15 -1.45
CA GLY A 343 -14.16 -9.29 -1.42
C GLY A 343 -15.46 -10.07 -1.67
N ARG A 344 -15.47 -10.96 -2.67
CA ARG A 344 -16.61 -11.84 -2.95
C ARG A 344 -16.92 -12.80 -1.79
N LEU A 345 -15.90 -13.37 -1.16
CA LEU A 345 -16.08 -14.20 0.02
C LEU A 345 -16.63 -13.40 1.21
N ALA A 346 -16.26 -12.14 1.36
CA ALA A 346 -16.76 -11.25 2.40
C ALA A 346 -18.25 -10.94 2.21
N ASP A 347 -18.75 -10.84 0.96
CA ASP A 347 -20.17 -10.67 0.66
C ASP A 347 -20.99 -11.91 1.07
N VAL A 348 -20.42 -13.11 0.90
CA VAL A 348 -21.10 -14.34 1.34
C VAL A 348 -21.13 -14.43 2.86
N ARG A 349 -19.96 -14.36 3.50
CA ARG A 349 -19.79 -14.30 4.97
C ARG A 349 -18.42 -13.74 5.32
N LEU A 350 -18.37 -12.71 6.11
CA LEU A 350 -17.12 -12.09 6.55
C LEU A 350 -16.09 -13.08 7.17
N PRO A 351 -16.49 -14.08 8.01
CA PRO A 351 -15.55 -15.10 8.48
C PRO A 351 -14.90 -15.95 7.39
N LEU A 352 -15.58 -16.18 6.26
CA LEU A 352 -15.00 -16.94 5.15
C LEU A 352 -13.85 -16.15 4.49
N ALA A 353 -13.99 -14.83 4.37
CA ALA A 353 -12.90 -13.98 3.87
C ALA A 353 -11.68 -14.03 4.81
N PHE A 354 -11.89 -14.01 6.13
CA PHE A 354 -10.80 -14.16 7.09
C PHE A 354 -10.16 -15.55 7.05
N ALA A 355 -10.97 -16.61 6.89
CA ALA A 355 -10.45 -17.97 6.75
C ALA A 355 -9.60 -18.12 5.47
N ALA A 356 -10.06 -17.57 4.35
CA ALA A 356 -9.31 -17.56 3.09
C ALA A 356 -8.01 -16.73 3.22
N ALA A 357 -8.04 -15.58 3.89
CA ALA A 357 -6.85 -14.77 4.17
C ALA A 357 -5.84 -15.54 5.04
N GLY A 358 -6.30 -16.28 6.04
CA GLY A 358 -5.48 -17.20 6.85
C GLY A 358 -4.87 -18.33 5.99
N ALA A 359 -5.66 -18.92 5.08
CA ALA A 359 -5.16 -19.92 4.14
C ALA A 359 -4.11 -19.37 3.18
N PHE A 360 -4.23 -18.11 2.75
CA PHE A 360 -3.19 -17.42 1.96
C PHE A 360 -1.87 -17.29 2.75
N CYS A 361 -1.93 -16.96 4.04
CA CYS A 361 -0.74 -16.93 4.89
C CYS A 361 -0.10 -18.31 5.05
N MET A 362 -0.90 -19.37 5.18
CA MET A 362 -0.38 -20.74 5.24
C MET A 362 0.25 -21.18 3.92
N LEU A 363 -0.34 -20.80 2.80
CA LEU A 363 0.25 -21.04 1.47
C LEU A 363 1.55 -20.25 1.30
N ALA A 364 1.59 -18.98 1.73
CA ALA A 364 2.79 -18.15 1.72
C ALA A 364 3.92 -18.78 2.54
N LEU A 365 3.60 -19.35 3.71
CA LEU A 365 4.54 -20.09 4.54
C LEU A 365 5.15 -21.28 3.80
N VAL A 366 4.32 -22.08 3.12
CA VAL A 366 4.78 -23.25 2.34
C VAL A 366 5.71 -22.79 1.21
N LEU A 367 5.31 -21.76 0.46
CA LEU A 367 6.10 -21.22 -0.66
C LEU A 367 7.44 -20.65 -0.19
N ALA A 368 7.46 -19.88 0.89
CA ALA A 368 8.68 -19.35 1.49
C ALA A 368 9.59 -20.49 2.01
N ALA A 369 9.02 -21.49 2.67
CA ALA A 369 9.78 -22.65 3.15
C ALA A 369 10.42 -23.43 2.02
N LEU A 370 9.70 -23.64 0.90
CA LEU A 370 10.23 -24.29 -0.31
C LEU A 370 11.36 -23.45 -0.93
N TYR A 371 11.20 -22.14 -1.01
CA TYR A 371 12.25 -21.24 -1.50
C TYR A 371 13.55 -21.39 -0.70
N PHE A 372 13.47 -21.31 0.64
CA PHE A 372 14.65 -21.44 1.49
C PHE A 372 15.26 -22.84 1.48
N ARG A 373 14.45 -23.90 1.28
CA ARG A 373 14.94 -25.29 1.15
C ARG A 373 15.75 -25.48 -0.13
N GLN A 374 15.29 -24.90 -1.25
CA GLN A 374 15.96 -25.01 -2.54
C GLN A 374 17.29 -24.24 -2.58
N ASN A 375 17.36 -23.08 -1.90
CA ASN A 375 18.59 -22.29 -1.82
C ASN A 375 19.67 -22.90 -0.95
N LYS A 376 19.33 -23.71 0.09
CA LYS A 376 20.32 -24.49 0.83
C LYS A 376 21.01 -25.56 -0.01
N LYS A 377 20.33 -26.14 -1.00
CA LYS A 377 20.91 -27.17 -1.88
C LYS A 377 21.83 -26.58 -2.96
N GLY A 378 21.68 -25.31 -3.33
CA GLY A 378 22.52 -24.63 -4.31
C GLY A 378 23.83 -24.04 -3.78
N CYS A 379 24.04 -24.02 -2.44
CA CYS A 379 25.32 -23.63 -1.84
C CYS A 379 26.25 -24.83 -1.53
N VAL A 380 25.81 -26.06 -1.84
CA VAL A 380 26.56 -27.31 -1.55
C VAL A 380 27.03 -27.99 -2.86
N SER A 381 26.69 -27.41 -4.02
CA SER A 381 27.20 -27.77 -5.34
C SER A 381 27.98 -26.59 -5.94
#